data_c3062e121d7a5625cb5513041e2a234b
#
_entry.id   c3062e121d7a5625cb5513041e2a234b
#
_cell.length_a   1.000
_cell.length_b   1.000
_cell.length_c   1.000
_cell.angle_alpha   90.00
_cell.angle_beta   90.00
_cell.angle_gamma   90.00
#
_symmetry.space_group_name_H-M   'P 1'
#
loop_
_entity.id
_entity.type
_entity.pdbx_description
1 polymer ?
#
loop_
_entity_poly.entity_id
_entity_poly.type
_entity_poly.pdbx_seq_one_letter_code
_entity_poly.pdbx_strand_id
1 'polypeptide(L)'
;TYQGDGDLACIGTAETIHALNRGENITIIFINNAIYGMTGGQMAPTTLVGMKTSTSPYGRDVHLHGYPLKMADIAAQLEGTAYVTRQSVQSVPAIRKAKKAIRKAFENSMAGKGSNLVEIVSTCNSGWKMTPEKANKWMEANMFPFYPLGDLKNVE
;
A
#
# COMPACT_ATOMS: atom_id res chain seq x y z
N THR A 1 -2.08 12.84 3.80
CA THR A 1 -2.93 12.37 2.69
C THR A 1 -3.46 10.97 2.97
N TYR A 2 -4.59 10.60 2.35
CA TYR A 2 -5.18 9.26 2.41
C TYR A 2 -5.51 8.82 0.97
N GLN A 3 -4.82 7.81 0.47
CA GLN A 3 -4.78 7.49 -0.96
C GLN A 3 -4.90 5.98 -1.20
N GLY A 4 -5.46 5.60 -2.35
CA GLY A 4 -5.54 4.22 -2.81
C GLY A 4 -4.56 3.90 -3.94
N ASP A 5 -4.68 2.69 -4.50
CA ASP A 5 -3.79 2.17 -5.54
C ASP A 5 -3.75 3.03 -6.80
N GLY A 6 -4.91 3.55 -7.21
CA GLY A 6 -5.02 4.36 -8.42
C GLY A 6 -4.45 5.75 -8.26
N ASP A 7 -4.58 6.29 -7.07
CA ASP A 7 -4.12 7.62 -6.72
C ASP A 7 -2.60 7.62 -6.50
N LEU A 8 -2.12 6.90 -5.49
CA LEU A 8 -0.71 6.95 -5.10
C LEU A 8 0.21 6.18 -6.06
N ALA A 9 -0.19 4.98 -6.48
CA ALA A 9 0.69 4.07 -7.21
C ALA A 9 0.49 4.13 -8.74
N CYS A 10 -0.39 5.00 -9.25
CA CYS A 10 -0.64 5.19 -10.67
C CYS A 10 -0.55 6.67 -11.06
N ILE A 11 -1.64 7.43 -10.89
CA ILE A 11 -1.70 8.84 -11.33
C ILE A 11 -0.71 9.70 -10.55
N GLY A 12 -0.66 9.55 -9.22
CA GLY A 12 0.19 10.36 -8.33
C GLY A 12 1.58 9.77 -8.05
N THR A 13 2.06 8.81 -8.83
CA THR A 13 3.36 8.16 -8.54
C THR A 13 4.53 9.15 -8.57
N ALA A 14 4.59 10.01 -9.58
CA ALA A 14 5.68 10.99 -9.71
C ALA A 14 5.65 11.99 -8.55
N GLU A 15 4.49 12.56 -8.26
CA GLU A 15 4.28 13.51 -7.16
C GLU A 15 4.61 12.89 -5.81
N THR A 16 4.20 11.65 -5.58
CA THR A 16 4.52 10.90 -4.36
C THR A 16 6.03 10.72 -4.20
N ILE A 17 6.72 10.26 -5.25
CA ILE A 17 8.18 10.05 -5.22
C ILE A 17 8.89 11.38 -4.95
N HIS A 18 8.51 12.46 -5.63
CA HIS A 18 9.15 13.77 -5.45
C HIS A 18 8.89 14.35 -4.06
N ALA A 19 7.67 14.26 -3.53
CA ALA A 19 7.34 14.73 -2.18
C ALA A 19 8.13 13.96 -1.12
N LEU A 20 8.19 12.63 -1.23
CA LEU A 20 8.95 11.78 -0.32
C LEU A 20 10.46 12.05 -0.41
N ASN A 21 10.99 12.19 -1.63
CA ASN A 21 12.41 12.46 -1.83
C ASN A 21 12.85 13.83 -1.29
N ARG A 22 11.97 14.84 -1.36
CA ARG A 22 12.21 16.17 -0.78
C ARG A 22 12.18 16.19 0.75
N GLY A 23 11.68 15.13 1.38
CA GLY A 23 11.53 15.08 2.83
C GLY A 23 10.45 16.03 3.37
N GLU A 24 9.39 16.26 2.60
CA GLU A 24 8.27 17.08 3.05
C GLU A 24 7.67 16.51 4.34
N ASN A 25 7.34 17.36 5.31
CA ASN A 25 6.80 16.95 6.59
C ASN A 25 5.32 16.53 6.47
N ILE A 26 5.09 15.44 5.75
CA ILE A 26 3.76 14.88 5.50
C ILE A 26 3.66 13.44 5.99
N THR A 27 2.44 13.04 6.31
CA THR A 27 2.07 11.65 6.55
C THR A 27 1.16 11.18 5.42
N ILE A 28 1.60 10.15 4.72
CA ILE A 28 0.86 9.49 3.65
C ILE A 28 0.32 8.17 4.18
N ILE A 29 -1.01 7.99 4.15
CA ILE A 29 -1.68 6.72 4.42
C ILE A 29 -2.10 6.15 3.08
N PHE A 30 -1.49 5.03 2.70
CA PHE A 30 -1.71 4.36 1.43
C PHE A 30 -2.48 3.06 1.64
N ILE A 31 -3.67 2.94 1.07
CA ILE A 31 -4.48 1.73 1.12
C ILE A 31 -4.17 0.89 -0.12
N ASN A 32 -3.48 -0.24 0.09
CA ASN A 32 -3.16 -1.21 -0.94
C ASN A 32 -4.11 -2.39 -0.86
N ASN A 33 -5.05 -2.46 -1.79
CA ASN A 33 -5.96 -3.60 -1.96
C ASN A 33 -5.78 -4.33 -3.30
N ALA A 34 -4.68 -4.03 -4.00
CA ALA A 34 -4.28 -4.66 -5.26
C ALA A 34 -5.28 -4.53 -6.42
N ILE A 35 -6.19 -3.52 -6.39
CA ILE A 35 -7.22 -3.35 -7.42
C ILE A 35 -7.80 -1.93 -7.38
N TYR A 36 -8.32 -1.44 -8.50
CA TYR A 36 -9.16 -0.23 -8.51
C TYR A 36 -10.58 -0.59 -8.10
N GLY A 37 -10.85 -0.62 -6.79
CA GLY A 37 -12.12 -1.09 -6.25
C GLY A 37 -13.31 -0.19 -6.62
N MET A 38 -13.17 1.13 -6.47
CA MET A 38 -14.23 2.12 -6.65
C MET A 38 -14.78 2.14 -8.10
N THR A 39 -13.90 1.97 -9.08
CA THR A 39 -14.24 2.10 -10.52
C THR A 39 -14.68 0.79 -11.17
N GLY A 40 -14.72 -0.31 -10.43
CA GLY A 40 -15.25 -1.59 -10.92
C GLY A 40 -14.25 -2.74 -11.03
N GLY A 41 -13.16 -2.68 -10.28
CA GLY A 41 -12.24 -3.79 -10.10
C GLY A 41 -11.22 -3.97 -11.23
N GLN A 42 -10.73 -2.90 -11.81
CA GLN A 42 -9.66 -2.91 -12.80
C GLN A 42 -8.31 -3.23 -12.16
N MET A 43 -7.37 -3.68 -12.99
CA MET A 43 -6.00 -3.93 -12.59
C MET A 43 -5.30 -2.63 -12.16
N ALA A 44 -4.73 -2.63 -10.97
CA ALA A 44 -3.89 -1.56 -10.44
C ALA A 44 -2.40 -1.89 -10.63
N PRO A 45 -1.49 -0.92 -10.49
CA PRO A 45 -0.04 -1.20 -10.48
C PRO A 45 0.37 -2.21 -9.40
N THR A 46 -0.37 -2.28 -8.30
CA THR A 46 -0.15 -3.18 -7.16
C THR A 46 -0.77 -4.57 -7.32
N THR A 47 -1.59 -4.82 -8.35
CA THR A 47 -2.23 -6.12 -8.59
C THR A 47 -1.21 -7.24 -8.70
N LEU A 48 -1.41 -8.33 -7.96
CA LEU A 48 -0.49 -9.47 -7.94
C LEU A 48 -0.44 -10.21 -9.29
N VAL A 49 0.69 -10.85 -9.58
CA VAL A 49 0.83 -11.73 -10.75
C VAL A 49 -0.21 -12.85 -10.68
N GLY A 50 -0.89 -13.12 -11.78
CA GLY A 50 -1.95 -14.11 -11.87
C GLY A 50 -3.30 -13.68 -11.27
N MET A 51 -3.38 -12.55 -10.57
CA MET A 51 -4.63 -12.05 -10.01
C MET A 51 -5.57 -11.58 -11.11
N LYS A 52 -6.79 -12.10 -11.11
CA LYS A 52 -7.84 -11.74 -12.07
C LYS A 52 -8.52 -10.44 -11.66
N THR A 53 -8.74 -9.57 -12.64
CA THR A 53 -9.44 -8.29 -12.50
C THR A 53 -10.38 -8.08 -13.67
N SER A 54 -11.18 -7.01 -13.66
CA SER A 54 -12.07 -6.71 -14.79
C SER A 54 -11.32 -6.39 -16.09
N THR A 55 -10.08 -5.89 -16.01
CA THR A 55 -9.21 -5.60 -17.15
C THR A 55 -8.12 -6.63 -17.39
N SER A 56 -7.98 -7.63 -16.52
CA SER A 56 -7.10 -8.79 -16.68
C SER A 56 -7.85 -10.08 -16.34
N PRO A 57 -8.82 -10.51 -17.18
CA PRO A 57 -9.71 -11.64 -16.87
C PRO A 57 -8.98 -13.00 -16.80
N TYR A 58 -7.82 -13.11 -17.45
CA TYR A 58 -6.96 -14.31 -17.39
C TYR A 58 -5.89 -14.24 -16.28
N GLY A 59 -5.85 -13.12 -15.55
CA GLY A 59 -4.84 -12.81 -14.54
C GLY A 59 -3.78 -11.85 -15.06
N ARG A 60 -3.08 -11.15 -14.13
CA ARG A 60 -1.95 -10.30 -14.49
C ARG A 60 -0.82 -11.13 -15.07
N ASP A 61 -0.44 -10.86 -16.29
CA ASP A 61 0.71 -11.45 -16.98
C ASP A 61 1.88 -10.45 -16.96
N VAL A 62 3.03 -10.87 -16.48
CA VAL A 62 4.22 -10.00 -16.37
C VAL A 62 4.77 -9.55 -17.72
N HIS A 63 4.60 -10.34 -18.77
CA HIS A 63 5.04 -9.97 -20.12
C HIS A 63 4.17 -8.91 -20.79
N LEU A 64 2.88 -8.84 -20.41
CA LEU A 64 1.93 -7.85 -20.94
C LEU A 64 1.80 -6.63 -20.02
N HIS A 65 1.84 -6.84 -18.70
CA HIS A 65 1.43 -5.84 -17.71
C HIS A 65 2.56 -5.42 -16.76
N GLY A 66 3.74 -6.04 -16.88
CA GLY A 66 4.84 -5.82 -15.95
C GLY A 66 4.58 -6.39 -14.54
N TYR A 67 5.54 -6.21 -13.65
CA TYR A 67 5.48 -6.68 -12.26
C TYR A 67 4.68 -5.70 -11.37
N PRO A 68 4.08 -6.21 -10.26
CA PRO A 68 3.42 -5.34 -9.29
C PRO A 68 4.41 -4.37 -8.63
N LEU A 69 3.99 -3.11 -8.43
CA LEU A 69 4.79 -2.12 -7.73
C LEU A 69 4.73 -2.32 -6.21
N LYS A 70 5.88 -2.22 -5.56
CA LYS A 70 6.04 -2.22 -4.10
C LYS A 70 6.34 -0.80 -3.63
N MET A 71 5.32 0.04 -3.53
CA MET A 71 5.49 1.48 -3.27
C MET A 71 6.21 1.77 -1.95
N ALA A 72 5.91 1.04 -0.88
CA ALA A 72 6.62 1.22 0.39
C ALA A 72 8.09 0.82 0.31
N ASP A 73 8.43 -0.22 -0.48
CA ASP A 73 9.84 -0.61 -0.69
C ASP A 73 10.61 0.48 -1.45
N ILE A 74 10.00 1.10 -2.45
CA ILE A 74 10.57 2.24 -3.17
C ILE A 74 10.73 3.44 -2.23
N ALA A 75 9.68 3.78 -1.49
CA ALA A 75 9.71 4.89 -0.54
C ALA A 75 10.80 4.73 0.53
N ALA A 76 11.06 3.51 0.99
CA ALA A 76 12.08 3.23 1.99
C ALA A 76 13.52 3.54 1.50
N GLN A 77 13.75 3.55 0.18
CA GLN A 77 15.06 3.88 -0.40
C GLN A 77 15.30 5.40 -0.50
N LEU A 78 14.27 6.22 -0.36
CA LEU A 78 14.40 7.67 -0.53
C LEU A 78 14.95 8.30 0.76
N GLU A 79 15.98 9.14 0.64
CA GLU A 79 16.64 9.77 1.79
C GLU A 79 15.68 10.67 2.59
N GLY A 80 14.75 11.35 1.93
CA GLY A 80 13.79 12.26 2.57
C GLY A 80 12.71 11.58 3.42
N THR A 81 12.61 10.24 3.42
CA THR A 81 11.64 9.52 4.25
C THR A 81 12.20 9.22 5.63
N ALA A 82 11.45 9.58 6.68
CA ALA A 82 11.78 9.28 8.07
C ALA A 82 11.23 7.94 8.53
N TYR A 83 10.01 7.60 8.11
CA TYR A 83 9.35 6.36 8.51
C TYR A 83 8.55 5.76 7.38
N VAL A 84 8.81 4.50 7.07
CA VAL A 84 8.07 3.72 6.07
C VAL A 84 7.70 2.38 6.68
N THR A 85 6.42 2.05 6.68
CA THR A 85 5.93 0.80 7.27
C THR A 85 4.79 0.22 6.44
N ARG A 86 4.66 -1.10 6.49
CA ARG A 86 3.53 -1.83 5.91
C ARG A 86 2.78 -2.55 7.00
N GLN A 87 1.51 -2.25 7.14
CA GLN A 87 0.61 -2.78 8.15
C GLN A 87 -0.63 -3.40 7.50
N SER A 88 -1.51 -3.99 8.30
CA SER A 88 -2.79 -4.52 7.85
C SER A 88 -3.88 -4.31 8.90
N VAL A 89 -5.13 -4.59 8.54
CA VAL A 89 -6.29 -4.33 9.42
C VAL A 89 -7.26 -5.53 9.52
N GLN A 90 -6.81 -6.73 9.15
CA GLN A 90 -7.64 -7.93 9.11
C GLN A 90 -8.01 -8.51 10.49
N SER A 91 -7.36 -8.03 11.55
CA SER A 91 -7.62 -8.52 12.92
C SER A 91 -7.46 -7.41 13.96
N VAL A 92 -8.03 -7.59 15.14
CA VAL A 92 -7.90 -6.62 16.24
C VAL A 92 -6.44 -6.31 16.60
N PRO A 93 -5.52 -7.29 16.71
CA PRO A 93 -4.11 -7.00 16.92
C PRO A 93 -3.48 -6.21 15.75
N ALA A 94 -3.82 -6.53 14.50
CA ALA A 94 -3.33 -5.81 13.32
C ALA A 94 -3.80 -4.34 13.33
N ILE A 95 -5.07 -4.08 13.62
CA ILE A 95 -5.62 -2.73 13.76
C ILE A 95 -4.86 -1.93 14.82
N ARG A 96 -4.54 -2.55 15.98
CA ARG A 96 -3.78 -1.88 17.04
C ARG A 96 -2.37 -1.51 16.59
N LYS A 97 -1.71 -2.37 15.80
CA LYS A 97 -0.38 -2.09 15.21
C LYS A 97 -0.47 -0.95 14.18
N ALA A 98 -1.45 -1.01 13.27
CA ALA A 98 -1.68 0.05 12.29
C ALA A 98 -1.94 1.41 12.95
N LYS A 99 -2.78 1.45 14.00
CA LYS A 99 -3.02 2.69 14.77
C LYS A 99 -1.74 3.27 15.39
N LYS A 100 -0.86 2.42 15.96
CA LYS A 100 0.43 2.84 16.51
C LYS A 100 1.35 3.39 15.41
N ALA A 101 1.41 2.72 14.26
CA ALA A 101 2.19 3.15 13.10
C ALA A 101 1.75 4.50 12.57
N ILE A 102 0.44 4.70 12.40
CA ILE A 102 -0.14 5.98 11.97
C ILE A 102 0.20 7.09 12.98
N ARG A 103 0.02 6.84 14.28
CA ARG A 103 0.38 7.81 15.32
C ARG A 103 1.85 8.21 15.22
N LYS A 104 2.76 7.23 15.11
CA LYS A 104 4.21 7.47 14.97
C LYS A 104 4.52 8.33 13.74
N ALA A 105 3.88 8.05 12.61
CA ALA A 105 4.05 8.84 11.39
C ALA A 105 3.65 10.31 11.59
N PHE A 106 2.53 10.57 12.28
CA PHE A 106 2.13 11.95 12.62
C PHE A 106 3.10 12.60 13.60
N GLU A 107 3.56 11.89 14.62
CA GLU A 107 4.54 12.40 15.58
C GLU A 107 5.85 12.79 14.87
N ASN A 108 6.32 11.99 13.91
CA ASN A 108 7.49 12.30 13.09
C ASN A 108 7.27 13.54 12.22
N SER A 109 6.10 13.67 11.56
CA SER A 109 5.76 14.87 10.77
C SER A 109 5.72 16.12 11.64
N MET A 110 5.13 16.05 12.84
CA MET A 110 5.10 17.17 13.79
C MET A 110 6.49 17.55 14.30
N ALA A 111 7.38 16.59 14.41
CA ALA A 111 8.78 16.79 14.83
C ALA A 111 9.69 17.26 13.68
N GLY A 112 9.18 17.42 12.46
CA GLY A 112 9.98 17.86 11.31
C GLY A 112 11.01 16.85 10.83
N LYS A 113 10.78 15.54 11.06
CA LYS A 113 11.76 14.49 10.72
C LYS A 113 11.79 14.12 9.24
N GLY A 114 10.84 14.60 8.45
CA GLY A 114 10.68 14.29 7.03
C GLY A 114 9.40 13.53 6.71
N SER A 115 9.35 12.94 5.53
CA SER A 115 8.14 12.29 5.01
C SER A 115 7.90 10.91 5.65
N ASN A 116 6.62 10.55 5.79
CA ASN A 116 6.22 9.28 6.38
C ASN A 116 5.20 8.58 5.49
N LEU A 117 5.40 7.28 5.23
CA LEU A 117 4.47 6.44 4.48
C LEU A 117 4.01 5.24 5.33
N VAL A 118 2.71 5.14 5.53
CA VAL A 118 2.07 3.98 6.16
C VAL A 118 1.21 3.28 5.11
N GLU A 119 1.74 2.19 4.54
CA GLU A 119 0.98 1.32 3.65
C GLU A 119 0.12 0.37 4.47
N ILE A 120 -1.18 0.34 4.17
CA ILE A 120 -2.15 -0.58 4.77
C ILE A 120 -2.58 -1.58 3.73
N VAL A 121 -2.09 -2.81 3.84
CA VAL A 121 -2.59 -3.93 3.03
C VAL A 121 -3.99 -4.28 3.52
N SER A 122 -4.96 -4.16 2.63
CA SER A 122 -6.38 -4.26 2.94
C SER A 122 -7.12 -5.10 1.90
N THR A 123 -8.31 -5.54 2.24
CA THR A 123 -9.19 -6.25 1.31
C THR A 123 -10.05 -5.30 0.50
N CYS A 124 -10.40 -5.72 -0.71
CA CYS A 124 -11.51 -5.17 -1.47
C CYS A 124 -12.48 -6.31 -1.82
N ASN A 125 -13.26 -6.74 -0.83
CA ASN A 125 -14.12 -7.93 -0.98
C ASN A 125 -15.14 -7.81 -2.12
N SER A 126 -15.67 -6.62 -2.38
CA SER A 126 -16.57 -6.37 -3.53
C SER A 126 -15.81 -6.43 -4.87
N GLY A 127 -14.65 -5.77 -4.98
CA GLY A 127 -13.81 -5.79 -6.18
C GLY A 127 -13.25 -7.19 -6.48
N TRP A 128 -12.91 -7.95 -5.44
CA TRP A 128 -12.44 -9.34 -5.58
C TRP A 128 -13.57 -10.36 -5.72
N LYS A 129 -14.84 -9.94 -5.59
CA LYS A 129 -16.03 -10.82 -5.64
C LYS A 129 -15.96 -11.95 -4.59
N MET A 130 -15.51 -11.61 -3.39
CA MET A 130 -15.36 -12.54 -2.26
C MET A 130 -16.18 -12.07 -1.06
N THR A 131 -16.56 -13.03 -0.18
CA THR A 131 -17.07 -12.64 1.14
C THR A 131 -15.94 -12.04 1.98
N PRO A 132 -16.21 -11.16 2.96
CA PRO A 132 -15.16 -10.55 3.79
C PRO A 132 -14.21 -11.55 4.43
N GLU A 133 -14.74 -12.67 4.93
CA GLU A 133 -13.93 -13.74 5.53
C GLU A 133 -12.99 -14.40 4.52
N LYS A 134 -13.50 -14.75 3.33
CA LYS A 134 -12.69 -15.32 2.26
C LYS A 134 -11.63 -14.32 1.76
N ALA A 135 -11.99 -13.04 1.66
CA ALA A 135 -11.07 -11.99 1.25
C ALA A 135 -9.92 -11.84 2.23
N ASN A 136 -10.18 -11.88 3.55
CA ASN A 136 -9.12 -11.85 4.57
C ASN A 136 -8.17 -13.04 4.44
N LYS A 137 -8.69 -14.25 4.34
CA LYS A 137 -7.87 -15.47 4.17
C LYS A 137 -7.04 -15.42 2.87
N TRP A 138 -7.65 -14.95 1.79
CA TRP A 138 -6.97 -14.79 0.51
C TRP A 138 -5.84 -13.76 0.59
N MET A 139 -6.09 -12.61 1.21
CA MET A 139 -5.08 -11.57 1.42
C MET A 139 -3.89 -12.10 2.24
N GLU A 140 -4.15 -12.80 3.33
CA GLU A 140 -3.10 -13.41 4.16
C GLU A 140 -2.25 -14.41 3.37
N ALA A 141 -2.90 -15.25 2.56
CA ALA A 141 -2.23 -16.29 1.79
C ALA A 141 -1.46 -15.77 0.57
N ASN A 142 -1.92 -14.67 -0.06
CA ASN A 142 -1.39 -14.20 -1.34
C ASN A 142 -0.70 -12.83 -1.26
N MET A 143 -1.26 -11.87 -0.52
CA MET A 143 -0.68 -10.53 -0.46
C MET A 143 0.47 -10.43 0.54
N PHE A 144 0.37 -11.03 1.72
CA PHE A 144 1.44 -10.91 2.73
C PHE A 144 2.77 -11.53 2.31
N PRO A 145 2.82 -12.66 1.57
CA PRO A 145 4.09 -13.15 1.04
C PRO A 145 4.76 -12.19 0.04
N PHE A 146 3.96 -11.45 -0.74
CA PHE A 146 4.46 -10.49 -1.72
C PHE A 146 4.70 -9.10 -1.09
N TYR A 147 3.83 -8.69 -0.18
CA TYR A 147 3.88 -7.44 0.59
C TYR A 147 4.10 -7.75 2.08
N PRO A 148 5.31 -8.16 2.51
CA PRO A 148 5.57 -8.52 3.91
C PRO A 148 5.34 -7.33 4.84
N LEU A 149 4.65 -7.62 5.97
CA LEU A 149 4.30 -6.60 6.96
C LEU A 149 5.49 -6.26 7.85
N GLY A 150 5.57 -5.01 8.30
CA GLY A 150 6.58 -4.52 9.22
C GLY A 150 7.11 -3.14 8.84
N ASP A 151 8.08 -2.68 9.60
CA ASP A 151 8.79 -1.44 9.32
C ASP A 151 9.88 -1.69 8.26
N LEU A 152 9.88 -0.87 7.20
CA LEU A 152 10.86 -0.93 6.11
C LEU A 152 11.95 0.13 6.30
N LYS A 153 11.60 1.28 6.90
CA LYS A 153 12.53 2.33 7.29
C LYS A 153 12.07 3.00 8.58
N ASN A 154 12.98 3.32 9.44
CA ASN A 154 12.71 4.03 10.68
C ASN A 154 13.96 4.80 11.11
N VAL A 155 13.97 6.10 10.83
CA VAL A 155 15.03 7.02 11.26
C VAL A 155 14.69 7.47 12.69
N GLU A 156 15.62 7.31 13.63
CA GLU A 156 15.47 7.71 15.03
C GLU A 156 15.54 9.24 15.24
#